data_fbe6385994106575aefd89c6567cd497
#
_entry.id   fbe6385994106575aefd89c6567cd497
#
_cell.length_a   1.000
_cell.length_b   1.000
_cell.length_c   1.000
_cell.angle_alpha   90.00
_cell.angle_beta   90.00
_cell.angle_gamma   90.00
#
_symmetry.space_group_name_H-M   'P 1'
#
loop_
_entity.id
_entity.type
_entity.pdbx_description
1 polymer ?
#
loop_
_entity_poly.entity_id
_entity_poly.type
_entity_poly.pdbx_seq_one_letter_code
_entity_poly.pdbx_strand_id
1 'polypeptide(L)'
;MRRFVFRLARVERVRETQRREARGVLFARIAEARAAEHRREALERACDEVADPTAAIGSAEDAGVIKARFLHLAGLRGAAFVAAAEEVRAFDRAIEADHARRHGAA
;
A
#
# COMPACT_ATOMS: atom_id res chain seq x y z
N MET A 1 -12.69 -3.07 49.60
CA MET A 1 -12.42 -1.90 48.72
C MET A 1 -11.08 -1.94 47.99
N ARG A 2 -9.98 -2.29 48.69
CA ARG A 2 -8.66 -2.38 48.01
C ARG A 2 -8.62 -3.39 46.88
N ARG A 3 -9.24 -4.57 46.99
CA ARG A 3 -9.31 -5.58 45.92
C ARG A 3 -10.07 -5.09 44.69
N PHE A 4 -11.13 -4.32 44.87
CA PHE A 4 -11.91 -3.74 43.79
C PHE A 4 -11.10 -2.70 43.03
N VAL A 5 -10.39 -1.82 43.74
CA VAL A 5 -9.50 -0.82 43.11
C VAL A 5 -8.37 -1.48 42.32
N PHE A 6 -7.78 -2.56 42.83
CA PHE A 6 -6.75 -3.32 42.12
C PHE A 6 -7.27 -3.99 40.88
N ARG A 7 -8.48 -4.54 40.90
CA ARG A 7 -9.13 -5.13 39.71
C ARG A 7 -9.40 -4.08 38.63
N LEU A 8 -9.91 -2.92 39.01
CA LEU A 8 -10.13 -1.81 38.10
C LEU A 8 -8.81 -1.34 37.46
N ALA A 9 -7.76 -1.19 38.27
CA ALA A 9 -6.45 -0.80 37.77
C ALA A 9 -5.88 -1.82 36.75
N ARG A 10 -6.09 -3.14 36.99
CA ARG A 10 -5.71 -4.19 36.02
C ARG A 10 -6.50 -4.08 34.73
N VAL A 11 -7.82 -3.93 34.84
CA VAL A 11 -8.70 -3.81 33.66
C VAL A 11 -8.32 -2.59 32.84
N GLU A 12 -8.06 -1.47 33.48
CA GLU A 12 -7.60 -0.25 32.81
C GLU A 12 -6.27 -0.43 32.10
N ARG A 13 -5.30 -1.10 32.72
CA ARG A 13 -4.01 -1.42 32.11
C ARG A 13 -4.17 -2.32 30.89
N VAL A 14 -4.99 -3.34 30.97
CA VAL A 14 -5.27 -4.26 29.85
C VAL A 14 -5.92 -3.48 28.71
N ARG A 15 -6.93 -2.66 28.99
CA ARG A 15 -7.58 -1.83 27.99
C ARG A 15 -6.63 -0.84 27.34
N GLU A 16 -5.76 -0.21 28.12
CA GLU A 16 -4.73 0.70 27.63
C GLU A 16 -3.75 -0.02 26.70
N THR A 17 -3.29 -1.21 27.08
CA THR A 17 -2.41 -2.05 26.26
C THR A 17 -3.09 -2.43 24.97
N GLN A 18 -4.35 -2.85 25.00
CA GLN A 18 -5.14 -3.19 23.81
C GLN A 18 -5.30 -2.00 22.88
N ARG A 19 -5.55 -0.80 23.42
CA ARG A 19 -5.66 0.43 22.64
C ARG A 19 -4.34 0.77 21.97
N ARG A 20 -3.22 0.62 22.65
CA ARG A 20 -1.87 0.86 22.10
C ARG A 20 -1.56 -0.12 21.00
N GLU A 21 -1.87 -1.39 21.19
CA GLU A 21 -1.69 -2.43 20.17
C GLU A 21 -2.54 -2.16 18.93
N ALA A 22 -3.81 -1.85 19.10
CA ALA A 22 -4.72 -1.52 18.01
C ALA A 22 -4.26 -0.28 17.24
N ARG A 23 -3.77 0.74 17.94
CA ARG A 23 -3.22 1.95 17.35
C ARG A 23 -1.94 1.65 16.58
N GLY A 24 -1.07 0.79 17.13
CA GLY A 24 0.15 0.34 16.45
C GLY A 24 -0.14 -0.41 15.17
N VAL A 25 -1.12 -1.32 15.18
CA VAL A 25 -1.58 -2.04 13.98
C VAL A 25 -2.11 -1.05 12.94
N LEU A 26 -2.94 -0.10 13.34
CA LEU A 26 -3.47 0.92 12.43
C LEU A 26 -2.34 1.73 11.77
N PHE A 27 -1.38 2.22 12.55
CA PHE A 27 -0.27 2.99 12.02
C PHE A 27 0.60 2.17 11.06
N ALA A 28 0.85 0.89 11.37
CA ALA A 28 1.56 -0.01 10.48
C ALA A 28 0.82 -0.20 9.15
N ARG A 29 -0.50 -0.38 9.19
CA ARG A 29 -1.33 -0.52 7.97
C ARG A 29 -1.38 0.76 7.14
N ILE A 30 -1.42 1.92 7.77
CA ILE A 30 -1.36 3.21 7.08
C ILE A 30 0.02 3.38 6.40
N ALA A 31 1.11 3.01 7.07
CA ALA A 31 2.45 3.06 6.49
C ALA A 31 2.57 2.12 5.28
N GLU A 32 2.02 0.91 5.35
CA GLU A 32 1.95 -0.02 4.22
C GLU A 32 1.16 0.55 3.04
N ALA A 33 0.02 1.17 3.32
CA ALA A 33 -0.82 1.79 2.28
C ALA A 33 -0.09 2.94 1.58
N ARG A 34 0.60 3.80 2.33
CA ARG A 34 1.40 4.88 1.74
C ARG A 34 2.58 4.35 0.93
N ALA A 35 3.26 3.31 1.41
CA ALA A 35 4.33 2.67 0.66
C ALA A 35 3.82 2.05 -0.65
N ALA A 36 2.65 1.42 -0.62
CA ALA A 36 2.00 0.87 -1.82
C ALA A 36 1.63 1.98 -2.81
N GLU A 37 1.10 3.09 -2.34
CA GLU A 37 0.79 4.29 -3.15
C GLU A 37 2.05 4.82 -3.83
N HIS A 38 3.15 4.96 -3.09
CA HIS A 38 4.42 5.44 -3.64
C HIS A 38 4.98 4.49 -4.70
N ARG A 39 4.86 3.17 -4.51
CA ARG A 39 5.27 2.19 -5.53
C ARG A 39 4.46 2.31 -6.80
N ARG A 40 3.14 2.45 -6.67
CA ARG A 40 2.25 2.66 -7.83
C ARG A 40 2.63 3.93 -8.59
N GLU A 41 2.77 5.04 -7.87
CA GLU A 41 3.15 6.33 -8.47
C GLU A 41 4.51 6.26 -9.17
N ALA A 42 5.50 5.59 -8.57
CA ALA A 42 6.82 5.43 -9.15
C ALA A 42 6.77 4.62 -10.45
N LEU A 43 5.96 3.55 -10.50
CA LEU A 43 5.78 2.73 -11.69
C LEU A 43 5.02 3.48 -12.79
N GLU A 44 4.02 4.26 -12.43
CA GLU A 44 3.31 5.12 -13.38
C GLU A 44 4.24 6.17 -13.99
N ARG A 45 5.08 6.81 -13.18
CA ARG A 45 6.10 7.73 -13.68
C ARG A 45 7.10 7.05 -14.59
N ALA A 46 7.53 5.83 -14.24
CA ALA A 46 8.43 5.05 -15.10
C ALA A 46 7.79 4.73 -16.45
N CYS A 47 6.49 4.44 -16.48
CA CYS A 47 5.74 4.26 -17.74
C CYS A 47 5.73 5.54 -18.59
N ASP A 48 5.49 6.68 -17.94
CA ASP A 48 5.41 7.99 -18.61
C ASP A 48 6.77 8.45 -19.16
N GLU A 49 7.86 8.05 -18.50
CA GLU A 49 9.23 8.37 -18.92
C GLU A 49 9.69 7.54 -20.12
N VAL A 50 9.06 6.40 -20.40
CA VAL A 50 9.39 5.59 -21.56
C VAL A 50 8.89 6.29 -22.82
N ALA A 51 9.79 6.53 -23.78
CA ALA A 51 9.43 7.11 -25.07
C ALA A 51 8.38 6.21 -25.76
N ASP A 52 7.35 6.85 -26.34
CA ASP A 52 6.28 6.13 -27.03
C ASP A 52 6.88 5.31 -28.19
N PRO A 53 6.84 3.96 -28.13
CA PRO A 53 7.46 3.14 -29.16
C PRO A 53 6.72 3.23 -30.50
N THR A 54 5.46 3.68 -30.50
CA THR A 54 4.69 3.87 -31.77
C THR A 54 5.24 5.03 -32.60
N ALA A 55 5.85 6.04 -31.96
CA ALA A 55 6.46 7.17 -32.65
C ALA A 55 7.71 6.76 -33.47
N ALA A 56 8.34 5.63 -33.12
CA ALA A 56 9.51 5.11 -33.81
C ALA A 56 9.16 4.23 -35.02
N ILE A 57 7.89 3.87 -35.22
CA ILE A 57 7.43 3.07 -36.35
C ILE A 57 7.59 3.90 -37.62
N GLY A 58 8.37 3.37 -38.59
CA GLY A 58 8.69 4.09 -39.82
C GLY A 58 9.95 4.95 -39.74
N SER A 59 10.61 5.03 -38.56
CA SER A 59 11.92 5.68 -38.40
C SER A 59 13.06 4.76 -38.90
N ALA A 60 14.30 5.30 -38.91
CA ALA A 60 15.49 4.50 -39.21
C ALA A 60 15.94 3.58 -38.07
N GLU A 61 15.21 3.52 -36.99
CA GLU A 61 15.54 2.65 -35.85
C GLU A 61 15.33 1.17 -36.17
N ASP A 62 16.20 0.33 -35.63
CA ASP A 62 16.13 -1.13 -35.75
C ASP A 62 14.81 -1.64 -35.15
N ALA A 63 14.13 -2.54 -35.86
CA ALA A 63 12.92 -3.22 -35.42
C ALA A 63 13.11 -3.97 -34.11
N GLY A 64 14.31 -4.52 -33.84
CA GLY A 64 14.65 -5.16 -32.59
C GLY A 64 14.63 -4.20 -31.41
N VAL A 65 15.09 -2.97 -31.59
CA VAL A 65 15.07 -1.92 -30.56
C VAL A 65 13.63 -1.50 -30.26
N ILE A 66 12.83 -1.31 -31.29
CA ILE A 66 11.40 -0.96 -31.16
C ILE A 66 10.66 -2.05 -30.38
N LYS A 67 10.87 -3.32 -30.75
CA LYS A 67 10.28 -4.46 -30.06
C LYS A 67 10.69 -4.50 -28.58
N ALA A 68 11.97 -4.26 -28.28
CA ALA A 68 12.46 -4.23 -26.91
C ALA A 68 11.78 -3.13 -26.08
N ARG A 69 11.54 -1.95 -26.67
CA ARG A 69 10.81 -0.86 -26.02
C ARG A 69 9.35 -1.21 -25.75
N PHE A 70 8.67 -1.87 -26.70
CA PHE A 70 7.31 -2.37 -26.47
C PHE A 70 7.24 -3.36 -25.33
N LEU A 71 8.17 -4.32 -25.27
CA LEU A 71 8.23 -5.32 -24.21
C LEU A 71 8.53 -4.68 -22.84
N HIS A 72 9.44 -3.72 -22.80
CA HIS A 72 9.78 -2.98 -21.59
C HIS A 72 8.57 -2.21 -21.06
N LEU A 73 7.87 -1.48 -21.93
CA LEU A 73 6.68 -0.73 -21.56
C LEU A 73 5.55 -1.66 -21.09
N ALA A 74 5.33 -2.79 -21.76
CA ALA A 74 4.34 -3.79 -21.35
C ALA A 74 4.66 -4.35 -19.97
N GLY A 75 5.93 -4.62 -19.68
CA GLY A 75 6.38 -5.07 -18.35
C GLY A 75 6.11 -4.01 -17.27
N LEU A 76 6.41 -2.74 -17.54
CA LEU A 76 6.14 -1.64 -16.62
C LEU A 76 4.64 -1.44 -16.37
N ARG A 77 3.83 -1.51 -17.42
CA ARG A 77 2.35 -1.41 -17.30
C ARG A 77 1.78 -2.57 -16.48
N GLY A 78 2.27 -3.78 -16.70
CA GLY A 78 1.89 -4.95 -15.91
C GLY A 78 2.25 -4.78 -14.44
N ALA A 79 3.46 -4.31 -14.14
CA ALA A 79 3.91 -4.02 -12.78
C ALA A 79 3.07 -2.91 -12.13
N ALA A 80 2.75 -1.85 -12.87
CA ALA A 80 1.89 -0.77 -12.39
C ALA A 80 0.47 -1.26 -12.08
N PHE A 81 -0.08 -2.13 -12.90
CA PHE A 81 -1.39 -2.76 -12.66
C PHE A 81 -1.39 -3.58 -11.36
N VAL A 82 -0.36 -4.40 -11.15
CA VAL A 82 -0.20 -5.18 -9.91
C VAL A 82 -0.04 -4.26 -8.71
N ALA A 83 0.77 -3.21 -8.83
CA ALA A 83 0.97 -2.23 -7.77
C ALA A 83 -0.33 -1.50 -7.40
N ALA A 84 -1.17 -1.17 -8.37
CA ALA A 84 -2.49 -0.57 -8.13
C ALA A 84 -3.40 -1.52 -7.33
N ALA A 85 -3.41 -2.81 -7.66
CA ALA A 85 -4.16 -3.82 -6.92
C ALA A 85 -3.63 -3.99 -5.48
N GLU A 86 -2.33 -3.97 -5.29
CA GLU A 86 -1.69 -4.01 -3.96
C GLU A 86 -2.06 -2.80 -3.12
N GLU A 87 -2.08 -1.61 -3.72
CA GLU A 87 -2.49 -0.37 -3.07
C GLU A 87 -3.93 -0.48 -2.54
N VAL A 88 -4.86 -0.94 -3.36
CA VAL A 88 -6.26 -1.14 -2.95
C VAL A 88 -6.33 -2.09 -1.76
N ARG A 89 -5.64 -3.21 -1.81
CA ARG A 89 -5.60 -4.17 -0.69
C ARG A 89 -4.99 -3.57 0.58
N ALA A 90 -3.93 -2.76 0.43
CA ALA A 90 -3.30 -2.11 1.58
C ALA A 90 -4.22 -1.08 2.23
N PHE A 91 -4.93 -0.29 1.44
CA PHE A 91 -5.95 0.64 1.94
C PHE A 91 -7.10 -0.09 2.63
N ASP A 92 -7.58 -1.20 2.07
CA ASP A 92 -8.64 -2.02 2.69
C ASP A 92 -8.19 -2.54 4.05
N ARG A 93 -6.94 -3.00 4.18
CA ARG A 93 -6.40 -3.43 5.47
C ARG A 93 -6.31 -2.29 6.47
N ALA A 94 -5.97 -1.08 6.03
CA ALA A 94 -5.94 0.10 6.90
C ALA A 94 -7.35 0.48 7.37
N ILE A 95 -8.34 0.43 6.49
CA ILE A 95 -9.74 0.68 6.83
C ILE A 95 -10.25 -0.35 7.83
N GLU A 96 -9.96 -1.63 7.62
CA GLU A 96 -10.32 -2.71 8.55
C GLU A 96 -9.67 -2.52 9.92
N ALA A 97 -8.39 -2.12 9.96
CA ALA A 97 -7.68 -1.85 11.22
C ALA A 97 -8.28 -0.65 11.95
N ASP A 98 -8.67 0.41 11.22
CA ASP A 98 -9.34 1.57 11.82
C ASP A 98 -10.72 1.18 12.38
N HIS A 99 -11.48 0.39 11.63
CA HIS A 99 -12.76 -0.13 12.07
C HIS A 99 -12.61 -0.99 13.33
N ALA A 100 -11.66 -1.91 13.36
CA ALA A 100 -11.38 -2.75 14.52
C ALA A 100 -10.97 -1.92 15.73
N ARG A 101 -10.15 -0.87 15.53
CA ARG A 101 -9.76 0.06 16.61
C ARG A 101 -10.96 0.77 17.21
N ARG A 102 -11.91 1.20 16.39
CA ARG A 102 -13.10 1.94 16.84
C ARG A 102 -14.13 1.06 17.52
N HIS A 103 -14.29 -0.18 17.08
CA HIS A 103 -15.34 -1.09 17.50
C HIS A 103 -14.88 -2.24 18.38
N GLY A 104 -13.64 -2.67 18.24
CA GLY A 104 -13.09 -3.80 18.98
C GLY A 104 -12.69 -3.48 20.41
N ALA A 105 -12.58 -2.21 20.79
CA ALA A 105 -12.19 -1.76 22.13
C ALA A 105 -13.39 -1.42 23.03
N ALA A 106 -14.58 -1.72 22.59
CA ALA A 106 -15.81 -1.45 23.33
C ALA A 106 -16.00 -2.40 24.53
#